data_4d69aba7909f5afc1bc32af007625123
#
_entry.id   4d69aba7909f5afc1bc32af007625123
#
_cell.length_a   1.000
_cell.length_b   1.000
_cell.length_c   1.000
_cell.angle_alpha   90.00
_cell.angle_beta   90.00
_cell.angle_gamma   90.00
#
_symmetry.space_group_name_H-M   'P 1'
#
loop_
_entity.id
_entity.type
_entity.pdbx_description
1 polymer ?
#
loop_
_entity_poly.entity_id
_entity_poly.type
_entity_poly.pdbx_seq_one_letter_code
_entity_poly.pdbx_strand_id
1 'polypeptide(L)'
;DDSKKHSVSEMFDVSKNFKPKILQSTERLTQDEMAEGHTVEIYKRNYPLKESVLINCSEIQMDFMKCLSSRSFTDKFVNGECSIKAEFFHSCLNLQKSAFLLFDYPSMSKIEEFESIRGSVDEVFNKNFKCLDDVQNDEKYMNYTKDLRLSREEFFNKYNK
;
A
#
# COMPACT_ATOMS: atom_id res chain seq x y z
N ASP A 1 -46.89 22.89 -19.21
CA ASP A 1 -45.46 22.92 -18.79
C ASP A 1 -45.17 21.71 -17.93
N ASP A 2 -44.99 20.59 -18.59
CA ASP A 2 -44.48 19.35 -17.96
C ASP A 2 -42.95 19.46 -17.85
N SER A 3 -42.49 20.08 -16.78
CA SER A 3 -41.10 19.96 -16.39
C SER A 3 -40.89 18.56 -15.83
N LYS A 4 -40.38 17.68 -16.65
CA LYS A 4 -39.87 16.39 -16.23
C LYS A 4 -38.76 16.61 -15.19
N LYS A 5 -39.10 16.48 -13.92
CA LYS A 5 -38.15 16.30 -12.86
C LYS A 5 -37.48 14.94 -13.08
N HIS A 6 -36.40 14.92 -13.83
CA HIS A 6 -35.50 13.77 -13.80
C HIS A 6 -34.92 13.68 -12.40
N SER A 7 -35.32 12.67 -11.68
CA SER A 7 -34.83 12.38 -10.33
C SER A 7 -33.31 12.22 -10.40
N VAL A 8 -32.62 12.98 -9.55
CA VAL A 8 -31.15 12.92 -9.38
C VAL A 8 -30.69 11.49 -9.04
N SER A 9 -31.60 10.64 -8.54
CA SER A 9 -31.30 9.25 -8.22
C SER A 9 -31.10 8.37 -9.47
N GLU A 10 -31.65 8.74 -10.62
CA GLU A 10 -31.40 7.99 -11.86
C GLU A 10 -30.04 8.32 -12.50
N MET A 11 -29.46 9.47 -12.17
CA MET A 11 -28.16 9.89 -12.69
C MET A 11 -26.97 9.22 -11.97
N PHE A 12 -27.18 8.64 -10.80
CA PHE A 12 -26.14 8.04 -9.95
C PHE A 12 -26.28 6.55 -9.71
N ASP A 13 -27.16 5.85 -10.43
CA ASP A 13 -27.21 4.40 -10.34
C ASP A 13 -26.08 3.75 -11.17
N VAL A 14 -24.84 4.05 -10.72
CA VAL A 14 -23.61 3.47 -11.28
C VAL A 14 -23.58 1.95 -11.06
N SER A 15 -24.40 1.44 -10.13
CA SER A 15 -24.40 0.01 -9.78
C SER A 15 -24.98 -0.87 -10.88
N LYS A 16 -25.88 -0.36 -11.70
CA LYS A 16 -26.56 -1.16 -12.75
C LYS A 16 -25.72 -1.38 -14.01
N ASN A 17 -24.74 -0.50 -14.27
CA ASN A 17 -23.94 -0.57 -15.50
C ASN A 17 -22.43 -0.78 -15.25
N PHE A 18 -22.01 -0.90 -14.00
CA PHE A 18 -20.61 -1.13 -13.69
C PHE A 18 -20.29 -2.62 -13.77
N LYS A 19 -19.88 -3.06 -14.94
CA LYS A 19 -19.17 -4.33 -15.09
C LYS A 19 -17.68 -4.05 -14.97
N PRO A 20 -16.96 -4.70 -14.04
CA PRO A 20 -15.52 -4.61 -14.01
C PRO A 20 -14.93 -4.90 -15.39
N LYS A 21 -13.91 -4.15 -15.80
CA LYS A 21 -13.29 -4.32 -17.15
C LYS A 21 -12.90 -5.77 -17.44
N ILE A 22 -12.50 -6.52 -16.42
CA ILE A 22 -12.16 -7.94 -16.53
C ILE A 22 -13.38 -8.76 -17.00
N LEU A 23 -14.58 -8.46 -16.51
CA LEU A 23 -15.82 -9.17 -16.88
C LEU A 23 -16.38 -8.71 -18.22
N GLN A 24 -16.07 -7.50 -18.68
CA GLN A 24 -16.55 -6.99 -19.97
C GLN A 24 -15.85 -7.63 -21.19
N SER A 25 -14.61 -8.10 -20.99
CA SER A 25 -13.81 -8.72 -22.07
C SER A 25 -13.92 -10.24 -22.14
N THR A 26 -14.76 -10.86 -21.29
CA THR A 26 -14.66 -12.30 -21.01
C THR A 26 -15.98 -13.06 -21.16
N GLU A 27 -16.71 -12.83 -22.25
CA GLU A 27 -17.93 -13.61 -22.53
C GLU A 27 -17.71 -15.14 -22.65
N ARG A 28 -16.46 -15.59 -22.58
CA ARG A 28 -16.07 -17.00 -22.72
C ARG A 28 -15.26 -17.58 -21.56
N LEU A 29 -15.16 -16.85 -20.44
CA LEU A 29 -14.46 -17.38 -19.25
C LEU A 29 -15.30 -18.46 -18.57
N THR A 30 -14.62 -19.44 -18.00
CA THR A 30 -15.24 -20.45 -17.14
C THR A 30 -15.72 -19.82 -15.84
N GLN A 31 -16.64 -20.49 -15.13
CA GLN A 31 -17.09 -20.01 -13.81
C GLN A 31 -15.95 -19.87 -12.81
N ASP A 32 -14.96 -20.76 -12.89
CA ASP A 32 -13.79 -20.72 -11.97
C ASP A 32 -12.92 -19.52 -12.25
N GLU A 33 -12.67 -19.21 -13.51
CA GLU A 33 -11.91 -18.00 -13.89
C GLU A 33 -12.63 -16.71 -13.51
N MET A 34 -13.95 -16.68 -13.61
CA MET A 34 -14.77 -15.54 -13.17
C MET A 34 -14.75 -15.38 -11.63
N ALA A 35 -14.78 -16.49 -10.90
CA ALA A 35 -14.68 -16.49 -9.44
C ALA A 35 -13.31 -16.02 -8.97
N GLU A 36 -12.23 -16.46 -9.64
CA GLU A 36 -10.86 -16.00 -9.36
C GLU A 36 -10.71 -14.50 -9.64
N GLY A 37 -11.20 -14.03 -10.79
CA GLY A 37 -11.18 -12.60 -11.13
C GLY A 37 -11.96 -11.75 -10.12
N HIS A 38 -13.09 -12.23 -9.63
CA HIS A 38 -13.87 -11.55 -8.60
C HIS A 38 -13.12 -11.48 -7.27
N THR A 39 -12.45 -12.56 -6.88
CA THR A 39 -11.63 -12.62 -5.66
C THR A 39 -10.46 -11.62 -5.73
N VAL A 40 -9.79 -11.52 -6.87
CA VAL A 40 -8.71 -10.54 -7.08
C VAL A 40 -9.22 -9.12 -6.98
N GLU A 41 -10.38 -8.81 -7.56
CA GLU A 41 -10.96 -7.46 -7.46
C GLU A 41 -11.34 -7.08 -6.02
N ILE A 42 -11.85 -8.03 -5.23
CA ILE A 42 -12.09 -7.82 -3.80
C ILE A 42 -10.76 -7.54 -3.06
N TYR A 43 -9.73 -8.31 -3.35
CA TYR A 43 -8.41 -8.13 -2.75
C TYR A 43 -7.83 -6.75 -3.07
N LYS A 44 -7.88 -6.33 -4.33
CA LYS A 44 -7.43 -4.98 -4.75
C LYS A 44 -8.17 -3.86 -4.04
N ARG A 45 -9.45 -4.06 -3.79
CA ARG A 45 -10.29 -3.09 -3.07
C ARG A 45 -9.93 -2.99 -1.60
N ASN A 46 -9.60 -4.12 -0.96
CA ASN A 46 -9.23 -4.18 0.44
C ASN A 46 -7.78 -3.77 0.72
N TYR A 47 -6.89 -4.01 -0.25
CA TYR A 47 -5.46 -3.76 -0.13
C TYR A 47 -4.93 -2.86 -1.26
N PRO A 48 -5.50 -1.67 -1.47
CA PRO A 48 -4.92 -0.72 -2.40
C PRO A 48 -3.56 -0.25 -1.89
N LEU A 49 -2.78 0.40 -2.73
CA LEU A 49 -1.43 0.88 -2.40
C LEU A 49 -1.38 1.63 -1.07
N LYS A 50 -2.27 2.59 -0.86
CA LYS A 50 -2.31 3.40 0.36
C LYS A 50 -2.50 2.57 1.63
N GLU A 51 -3.46 1.65 1.62
CA GLU A 51 -3.74 0.79 2.76
C GLU A 51 -2.59 -0.19 3.03
N SER A 52 -1.98 -0.73 1.99
CA SER A 52 -0.84 -1.64 2.10
C SER A 52 0.38 -0.96 2.70
N VAL A 53 0.66 0.28 2.32
CA VAL A 53 1.70 1.11 2.91
C VAL A 53 1.44 1.36 4.40
N LEU A 54 0.20 1.71 4.77
CA LEU A 54 -0.19 1.92 6.17
C LEU A 54 -0.05 0.66 7.01
N ILE A 55 -0.40 -0.50 6.47
CA ILE A 55 -0.24 -1.78 7.17
C ILE A 55 1.24 -2.04 7.46
N ASN A 56 2.11 -1.88 6.49
CA ASN A 56 3.55 -2.09 6.67
C ASN A 56 4.18 -1.07 7.65
N CYS A 57 3.64 0.12 7.76
CA CYS A 57 4.11 1.16 8.69
C CYS A 57 3.34 1.19 10.03
N SER A 58 2.48 0.21 10.30
CA SER A 58 1.56 0.23 11.44
C SER A 58 2.26 0.22 12.79
N GLU A 59 3.34 -0.52 12.97
CA GLU A 59 4.11 -0.55 14.23
C GLU A 59 4.76 0.81 14.52
N ILE A 60 5.33 1.43 13.51
CA ILE A 60 5.94 2.76 13.61
C ILE A 60 4.87 3.81 13.93
N GLN A 61 3.70 3.70 13.31
CA GLN A 61 2.54 4.54 13.61
C GLN A 61 2.10 4.38 15.06
N MET A 62 2.01 3.15 15.55
CA MET A 62 1.62 2.88 16.94
C MET A 62 2.63 3.48 17.95
N ASP A 63 3.93 3.38 17.69
CA ASP A 63 4.94 4.00 18.52
C ASP A 63 4.80 5.51 18.59
N PHE A 64 4.52 6.14 17.46
CA PHE A 64 4.23 7.57 17.39
C PHE A 64 2.97 7.95 18.20
N MET A 65 1.88 7.20 18.01
CA MET A 65 0.61 7.43 18.71
C MET A 65 0.75 7.23 20.23
N LYS A 66 1.50 6.23 20.68
CA LYS A 66 1.81 6.01 22.09
C LYS A 66 2.61 7.18 22.68
N CYS A 67 3.58 7.69 21.93
CA CYS A 67 4.34 8.87 22.36
C CYS A 67 3.43 10.07 22.58
N LEU A 68 2.49 10.32 21.66
CA LEU A 68 1.54 11.42 21.77
C LEU A 68 0.57 11.28 22.95
N SER A 69 0.17 10.06 23.30
CA SER A 69 -0.81 9.81 24.36
C SER A 69 -0.19 9.73 25.76
N SER A 70 1.08 9.31 25.87
CA SER A 70 1.73 9.01 27.16
C SER A 70 2.49 10.18 27.78
N ARG A 71 2.69 11.28 27.04
CA ARG A 71 3.52 12.39 27.49
C ARG A 71 2.73 13.66 27.73
N SER A 72 3.22 14.50 28.66
CA SER A 72 2.68 15.85 28.87
C SER A 72 2.91 16.70 27.60
N PHE A 73 2.11 17.73 27.44
CA PHE A 73 2.23 18.67 26.30
C PHE A 73 3.65 19.25 26.17
N THR A 74 4.28 19.61 27.26
CA THR A 74 5.65 20.12 27.29
C THR A 74 6.68 19.09 26.81
N ASP A 75 6.56 17.84 27.25
CA ASP A 75 7.48 16.77 26.83
C ASP A 75 7.36 16.44 25.35
N LYS A 76 6.15 16.50 24.79
CA LYS A 76 5.89 16.25 23.37
C LYS A 76 6.61 17.22 22.44
N PHE A 77 6.64 18.49 22.83
CA PHE A 77 7.13 19.57 21.96
C PHE A 77 8.53 20.06 22.32
N VAL A 78 8.91 20.01 23.61
CA VAL A 78 10.20 20.54 24.07
C VAL A 78 11.33 19.52 23.87
N ASN A 79 11.11 18.25 24.14
CA ASN A 79 12.13 17.20 24.01
C ASN A 79 12.25 16.63 22.59
N GLY A 80 11.32 16.95 21.68
CA GLY A 80 11.38 16.54 20.28
C GLY A 80 11.24 15.04 20.01
N GLU A 81 10.98 14.23 21.03
CA GLU A 81 10.95 12.77 20.92
C GLU A 81 9.76 12.30 20.06
N CYS A 82 8.58 12.87 20.26
CA CYS A 82 7.43 12.57 19.43
C CYS A 82 7.59 13.11 17.99
N SER A 83 8.29 14.22 17.82
CA SER A 83 8.64 14.76 16.51
C SER A 83 9.55 13.81 15.72
N ILE A 84 10.54 13.21 16.36
CA ILE A 84 11.43 12.20 15.75
C ILE A 84 10.62 10.96 15.32
N LYS A 85 9.71 10.50 16.16
CA LYS A 85 8.82 9.36 15.85
C LYS A 85 7.87 9.69 14.70
N ALA A 86 7.32 10.91 14.66
CA ALA A 86 6.50 11.38 13.55
C ALA A 86 7.29 11.41 12.25
N GLU A 87 8.51 11.90 12.28
CA GLU A 87 9.38 11.98 11.11
C GLU A 87 9.78 10.59 10.59
N PHE A 88 10.05 9.64 11.49
CA PHE A 88 10.30 8.24 11.10
C PHE A 88 9.05 7.60 10.48
N PHE A 89 7.87 7.85 11.03
CA PHE A 89 6.62 7.39 10.43
C PHE A 89 6.41 7.95 9.02
N HIS A 90 6.61 9.24 8.81
CA HIS A 90 6.53 9.85 7.48
C HIS A 90 7.56 9.28 6.51
N SER A 91 8.78 9.02 6.97
CA SER A 91 9.81 8.37 6.16
C SER A 91 9.40 6.95 5.74
N CYS A 92 8.81 6.20 6.67
CA CYS A 92 8.26 4.87 6.37
C CYS A 92 7.19 4.95 5.25
N LEU A 93 6.21 5.85 5.39
CA LEU A 93 5.16 6.02 4.39
C LEU A 93 5.73 6.33 2.99
N ASN A 94 6.68 7.24 2.91
CA ASN A 94 7.27 7.64 1.64
C ASN A 94 8.15 6.55 1.02
N LEU A 95 8.99 5.90 1.81
CA LEU A 95 9.88 4.83 1.34
C LEU A 95 9.09 3.58 0.95
N GLN A 96 8.09 3.19 1.73
CA GLN A 96 7.22 2.07 1.43
C GLN A 96 6.43 2.31 0.14
N LYS A 97 5.84 3.49 -0.02
CA LYS A 97 5.11 3.86 -1.23
C LYS A 97 5.99 3.76 -2.48
N SER A 98 7.19 4.33 -2.43
CA SER A 98 8.14 4.26 -3.54
C SER A 98 8.56 2.83 -3.85
N ALA A 99 8.79 2.01 -2.82
CA ALA A 99 9.13 0.60 -2.97
C ALA A 99 8.00 -0.20 -3.63
N PHE A 100 6.76 -0.04 -3.20
CA PHE A 100 5.60 -0.68 -3.84
C PHE A 100 5.49 -0.32 -5.33
N LEU A 101 5.73 0.94 -5.67
CA LEU A 101 5.68 1.40 -7.07
C LEU A 101 6.82 0.81 -7.91
N LEU A 102 7.99 0.57 -7.33
CA LEU A 102 9.10 -0.13 -8.00
C LEU A 102 8.74 -1.56 -8.37
N PHE A 103 7.92 -2.23 -7.58
CA PHE A 103 7.38 -3.57 -7.88
C PHE A 103 6.16 -3.53 -8.80
N ASP A 104 5.70 -2.35 -9.20
CA ASP A 104 4.49 -2.19 -10.02
C ASP A 104 3.24 -2.82 -9.36
N TYR A 105 3.12 -2.65 -8.05
CA TYR A 105 2.07 -3.24 -7.21
C TYR A 105 0.65 -3.04 -7.76
N PRO A 106 0.24 -1.82 -8.19
CA PRO A 106 -1.12 -1.61 -8.69
C PRO A 106 -1.46 -2.42 -9.95
N SER A 107 -0.46 -2.85 -10.71
CA SER A 107 -0.64 -3.57 -11.98
C SER A 107 -0.69 -5.09 -11.81
N MET A 108 -0.53 -5.59 -10.59
CA MET A 108 -0.57 -7.03 -10.35
C MET A 108 -1.95 -7.61 -10.59
N SER A 109 -2.01 -8.88 -10.98
CA SER A 109 -3.23 -9.57 -11.36
C SER A 109 -3.56 -10.79 -10.50
N LYS A 110 -2.61 -11.22 -9.66
CA LYS A 110 -2.77 -12.39 -8.78
C LYS A 110 -2.58 -12.01 -7.33
N ILE A 111 -3.39 -12.57 -6.43
CA ILE A 111 -3.29 -12.34 -4.98
C ILE A 111 -1.89 -12.68 -4.47
N GLU A 112 -1.31 -13.80 -4.91
CA GLU A 112 0.04 -14.21 -4.55
C GLU A 112 1.09 -13.14 -4.88
N GLU A 113 0.95 -12.47 -6.02
CA GLU A 113 1.84 -11.38 -6.42
C GLU A 113 1.74 -10.18 -5.48
N PHE A 114 0.52 -9.78 -5.11
CA PHE A 114 0.30 -8.69 -4.15
C PHE A 114 0.89 -9.01 -2.78
N GLU A 115 0.64 -10.20 -2.27
CA GLU A 115 1.16 -10.65 -0.97
C GLU A 115 2.68 -10.75 -0.96
N SER A 116 3.26 -11.26 -2.02
CA SER A 116 4.71 -11.36 -2.18
C SER A 116 5.39 -9.99 -2.17
N ILE A 117 4.81 -9.01 -2.87
CA ILE A 117 5.33 -7.62 -2.88
C ILE A 117 5.22 -7.01 -1.49
N ARG A 118 4.07 -7.13 -0.84
CA ARG A 118 3.86 -6.59 0.50
C ARG A 118 4.88 -7.12 1.50
N GLY A 119 5.09 -8.42 1.50
CA GLY A 119 6.08 -9.07 2.36
C GLY A 119 7.51 -8.66 2.05
N SER A 120 7.89 -8.64 0.78
CA SER A 120 9.25 -8.31 0.34
C SER A 120 9.62 -6.86 0.66
N VAL A 121 8.72 -5.92 0.40
CA VAL A 121 8.93 -4.50 0.69
C VAL A 121 9.07 -4.27 2.19
N ASP A 122 8.24 -4.92 3.00
CA ASP A 122 8.30 -4.81 4.45
C ASP A 122 9.59 -5.41 5.03
N GLU A 123 9.98 -6.57 4.56
CA GLU A 123 11.21 -7.25 4.98
C GLU A 123 12.45 -6.40 4.70
N VAL A 124 12.58 -5.84 3.51
CA VAL A 124 13.72 -5.00 3.12
C VAL A 124 13.77 -3.73 3.96
N PHE A 125 12.64 -3.10 4.21
CA PHE A 125 12.57 -1.92 5.08
C PHE A 125 13.00 -2.26 6.52
N ASN A 126 12.42 -3.27 7.11
CA ASN A 126 12.69 -3.65 8.50
C ASN A 126 14.11 -4.16 8.73
N LYS A 127 14.72 -4.77 7.72
CA LYS A 127 16.12 -5.20 7.76
C LYS A 127 17.09 -4.01 7.89
N ASN A 128 16.80 -2.91 7.22
CA ASN A 128 17.72 -1.77 7.09
C ASN A 128 17.41 -0.63 8.06
N PHE A 129 16.15 -0.40 8.43
CA PHE A 129 15.73 0.76 9.18
C PHE A 129 14.98 0.37 10.46
N LYS A 130 15.56 0.72 11.60
CA LYS A 130 14.95 0.53 12.94
C LYS A 130 14.50 1.85 13.57
N CYS A 131 15.09 2.95 13.15
CA CYS A 131 14.83 4.29 13.67
C CYS A 131 15.15 5.35 12.60
N LEU A 132 14.83 6.60 12.90
CA LEU A 132 15.08 7.72 11.99
C LEU A 132 16.57 7.86 11.64
N ASP A 133 17.47 7.66 12.60
CA ASP A 133 18.91 7.75 12.36
C ASP A 133 19.38 6.78 11.28
N ASP A 134 18.79 5.60 11.21
CA ASP A 134 19.09 4.62 10.17
C ASP A 134 18.71 5.13 8.77
N VAL A 135 17.54 5.78 8.65
CA VAL A 135 17.09 6.36 7.39
C VAL A 135 18.01 7.50 6.93
N GLN A 136 18.55 8.25 7.87
CA GLN A 136 19.46 9.36 7.60
C GLN A 136 20.91 8.93 7.41
N ASN A 137 21.23 7.67 7.68
CA ASN A 137 22.55 7.09 7.47
C ASN A 137 22.74 6.70 6.01
N ASP A 138 23.68 7.30 5.32
CA ASP A 138 23.92 7.11 3.89
C ASP A 138 24.27 5.65 3.54
N GLU A 139 25.08 4.97 4.35
CA GLU A 139 25.44 3.58 4.14
C GLU A 139 24.23 2.65 4.25
N LYS A 140 23.40 2.82 5.28
CA LYS A 140 22.19 2.03 5.47
C LYS A 140 21.16 2.30 4.37
N TYR A 141 21.05 3.54 3.93
CA TYR A 141 20.17 3.90 2.83
C TYR A 141 20.64 3.27 1.50
N MET A 142 21.93 3.25 1.23
CA MET A 142 22.48 2.57 0.06
C MET A 142 22.27 1.05 0.11
N ASN A 143 22.45 0.44 1.28
CA ASN A 143 22.16 -0.97 1.48
C ASN A 143 20.67 -1.28 1.27
N TYR A 144 19.80 -0.43 1.76
CA TYR A 144 18.36 -0.53 1.52
C TYR A 144 18.02 -0.52 0.03
N THR A 145 18.53 0.45 -0.72
CA THR A 145 18.28 0.55 -2.18
C THR A 145 18.81 -0.66 -2.93
N LYS A 146 19.97 -1.17 -2.55
CA LYS A 146 20.55 -2.39 -3.11
C LYS A 146 19.70 -3.62 -2.83
N ASP A 147 19.30 -3.83 -1.57
CA ASP A 147 18.46 -4.95 -1.17
C ASP A 147 17.09 -4.90 -1.86
N LEU A 148 16.51 -3.72 -1.98
CA LEU A 148 15.25 -3.51 -2.66
C LEU A 148 15.33 -3.87 -4.14
N ARG A 149 16.41 -3.48 -4.82
CA ARG A 149 16.65 -3.82 -6.22
C ARG A 149 16.79 -5.32 -6.43
N LEU A 150 17.56 -5.99 -5.59
CA LEU A 150 17.72 -7.44 -5.64
C LEU A 150 16.39 -8.17 -5.41
N SER A 151 15.63 -7.74 -4.42
CA SER A 151 14.31 -8.30 -4.12
C SER A 151 13.33 -8.12 -5.30
N ARG A 152 13.38 -6.97 -5.94
CA ARG A 152 12.60 -6.69 -7.15
C ARG A 152 12.97 -7.63 -8.31
N GLU A 153 14.24 -7.81 -8.57
CA GLU A 153 14.73 -8.73 -9.62
C GLU A 153 14.27 -10.16 -9.35
N GLU A 154 14.41 -10.64 -8.13
CA GLU A 154 13.94 -11.96 -7.72
C GLU A 154 12.44 -12.13 -7.94
N PHE A 155 11.64 -11.12 -7.58
CA PHE A 155 10.20 -11.12 -7.79
C PHE A 155 9.83 -11.24 -9.27
N PHE A 156 10.41 -10.38 -10.12
CA PHE A 156 10.11 -10.39 -11.56
C PHE A 156 10.58 -11.67 -12.24
N ASN A 157 11.70 -12.24 -11.83
CA ASN A 157 12.16 -13.53 -12.32
C ASN A 157 11.22 -14.65 -11.92
N LYS A 158 10.79 -14.69 -10.64
CA LYS A 158 9.88 -15.71 -10.14
C LYS A 158 8.53 -15.73 -10.89
N TYR A 159 8.00 -14.57 -11.22
CA TYR A 159 6.69 -14.44 -11.87
C TYR A 159 6.77 -14.22 -13.39
N ASN A 160 7.94 -14.35 -13.99
CA ASN A 160 8.19 -14.18 -15.43
C ASN A 160 7.67 -12.84 -16.00
N LYS A 161 7.96 -11.79 -15.28
CA LYS A 161 7.53 -10.43 -15.67
C LYS A 161 8.65 -9.58 -16.24
#